data_7d1e9f6a3d8ad7f52622778acfb78ff6
#
_entry.id   7d1e9f6a3d8ad7f52622778acfb78ff6
#
_cell.length_a   1.000
_cell.length_b   1.000
_cell.length_c   1.000
_cell.angle_alpha   90.00
_cell.angle_beta   90.00
_cell.angle_gamma   90.00
#
_symmetry.space_group_name_H-M   'P 1'
#
loop_
_entity.id
_entity.type
_entity.pdbx_description
1 polymer ?
#
loop_
_entity_poly.entity_id
_entity_poly.type
_entity_poly.pdbx_seq_one_letter_code
_entity_poly.pdbx_strand_id
1 'polypeptide(L)'
;MKLRISAKLASVHSEVNVTDLEEKTVFTTKTDPLSAPRCTRLYDAEGVELAHYETTRTDEKDRAYSVSIDGGVSFTTKRSFRVSSGTCEAIIKVGQTGWTVLTQRAWSSRFEVHSEDGKVLVRAKQVPALRGDVYDIEVLDEDHAIEMVLLALIARSVIRDDAPIPV
;
A
#
# COMPACT_ATOMS: atom_id res chain seq x y z
N MET A 1 16.30 -1.79 -0.15
CA MET A 1 15.90 -0.43 -0.62
C MET A 1 15.06 0.23 0.47
N LYS A 2 15.42 1.43 0.88
CA LYS A 2 14.69 2.19 1.91
C LYS A 2 14.00 3.38 1.27
N LEU A 3 12.69 3.50 1.49
CA LEU A 3 11.83 4.51 0.87
C LEU A 3 10.93 5.15 1.91
N ARG A 4 10.42 6.33 1.59
CA ARG A 4 9.42 7.04 2.39
C ARG A 4 8.18 7.34 1.55
N ILE A 5 7.03 6.99 2.08
CA ILE A 5 5.72 7.27 1.48
C ILE A 5 5.12 8.47 2.20
N SER A 6 4.79 9.52 1.45
CA SER A 6 4.14 10.71 2.00
C SER A 6 3.05 11.23 1.06
N ALA A 7 1.92 11.66 1.63
CA ALA A 7 0.87 12.32 0.87
C ALA A 7 1.30 13.74 0.52
N LYS A 8 1.07 14.16 -0.73
CA LYS A 8 1.28 15.52 -1.17
C LYS A 8 0.09 16.38 -0.74
N LEU A 9 0.36 17.32 0.15
CA LEU A 9 -0.63 18.29 0.62
C LEU A 9 -0.99 19.26 -0.51
N ALA A 10 -2.26 19.57 -0.69
CA ALA A 10 -2.78 20.53 -1.67
C ALA A 10 -2.76 20.07 -3.14
N SER A 11 -2.84 18.79 -3.41
CA SER A 11 -3.10 18.28 -4.76
C SER A 11 -4.60 18.13 -5.01
N VAL A 12 -5.08 18.58 -6.17
CA VAL A 12 -6.46 18.37 -6.64
C VAL A 12 -6.73 16.88 -6.87
N HIS A 13 -5.69 16.14 -7.22
CA HIS A 13 -5.66 14.68 -7.28
C HIS A 13 -4.92 14.16 -6.05
N SER A 14 -5.42 13.10 -5.43
CA SER A 14 -4.73 12.47 -4.30
C SER A 14 -3.37 11.93 -4.77
N GLU A 15 -2.34 12.75 -4.65
CA GLU A 15 -0.97 12.38 -4.99
C GLU A 15 -0.22 11.87 -3.77
N VAL A 16 0.53 10.81 -3.95
CA VAL A 16 1.45 10.26 -2.94
C VAL A 16 2.83 10.17 -3.57
N ASN A 17 3.82 10.72 -2.87
CA ASN A 17 5.22 10.62 -3.26
C ASN A 17 5.90 9.48 -2.52
N VAL A 18 6.74 8.76 -3.23
CA VAL A 18 7.66 7.77 -2.68
C VAL A 18 9.08 8.28 -2.95
N THR A 19 9.79 8.61 -1.88
CA THR A 19 11.13 9.19 -1.94
C THR A 19 12.17 8.22 -1.36
N ASP A 20 13.42 8.39 -1.77
CA ASP A 20 14.56 7.71 -1.16
C ASP A 20 15.05 8.45 0.11
N LEU A 21 16.17 7.99 0.68
CA LEU A 21 16.78 8.60 1.88
C LEU A 21 17.34 10.00 1.65
N GLU A 22 17.59 10.38 0.40
CA GLU A 22 18.05 11.72 -0.01
C GLU A 22 16.87 12.64 -0.38
N GLU A 23 15.64 12.22 -0.05
CA GLU A 23 14.39 12.93 -0.38
C GLU A 23 14.12 13.09 -1.89
N LYS A 24 14.82 12.32 -2.72
CA LYS A 24 14.58 12.28 -4.14
C LYS A 24 13.36 11.43 -4.46
N THR A 25 12.44 11.95 -5.28
CA THR A 25 11.26 11.19 -5.72
C THR A 25 11.67 10.03 -6.62
N VAL A 26 11.29 8.82 -6.21
CA VAL A 26 11.49 7.56 -6.96
C VAL A 26 10.22 7.19 -7.69
N PHE A 27 9.07 7.29 -7.01
CA PHE A 27 7.75 7.03 -7.58
C PHE A 27 6.75 8.10 -7.15
N THR A 28 5.73 8.28 -7.98
CA THR A 28 4.58 9.13 -7.67
C THR A 28 3.30 8.38 -8.00
N THR A 29 2.28 8.50 -7.15
CA THR A 29 0.95 7.99 -7.48
C THR A 29 -0.02 9.13 -7.71
N LYS A 30 -0.96 8.91 -8.62
CA LYS A 30 -2.11 9.78 -8.85
C LYS A 30 -3.39 8.96 -8.83
N THR A 31 -4.35 9.41 -8.03
CA THR A 31 -5.69 8.79 -7.98
C THR A 31 -6.66 9.72 -8.68
N ASP A 32 -7.39 9.20 -9.67
CA ASP A 32 -8.47 9.92 -10.32
C ASP A 32 -9.71 9.90 -9.43
N PRO A 33 -10.13 11.05 -8.87
CA PRO A 33 -11.28 11.11 -7.97
C PRO A 33 -12.62 10.89 -8.68
N LEU A 34 -12.67 11.05 -10.01
CA LEU A 34 -13.87 10.95 -10.81
C LEU A 34 -14.03 9.59 -11.51
N SER A 35 -13.01 8.73 -11.48
CA SER A 35 -13.12 7.40 -12.05
C SER A 35 -13.99 6.48 -11.19
N ALA A 36 -14.80 5.67 -11.85
CA ALA A 36 -15.59 4.62 -11.22
C ALA A 36 -15.37 3.29 -12.00
N PRO A 37 -14.63 2.31 -11.44
CA PRO A 37 -14.03 2.29 -10.10
C PRO A 37 -12.86 3.26 -9.96
N ARG A 38 -12.54 3.62 -8.71
CA ARG A 38 -11.40 4.51 -8.41
C ARG A 38 -10.10 3.84 -8.83
N CYS A 39 -9.36 4.50 -9.69
CA CYS A 39 -8.09 4.03 -10.24
C CYS A 39 -6.93 4.87 -9.70
N THR A 40 -5.89 4.20 -9.21
CA THR A 40 -4.62 4.83 -8.82
C THR A 40 -3.52 4.35 -9.74
N ARG A 41 -2.75 5.27 -10.28
CA ARG A 41 -1.64 5.01 -11.21
C ARG A 41 -0.31 5.31 -10.55
N LEU A 42 0.66 4.44 -10.77
CA LEU A 42 2.04 4.59 -10.29
C LEU A 42 2.95 5.01 -11.45
N TYR A 43 3.71 6.07 -11.24
CA TYR A 43 4.67 6.61 -12.19
C TYR A 43 6.09 6.54 -11.63
N ASP A 44 7.07 6.36 -12.50
CA ASP A 44 8.48 6.53 -12.14
C ASP A 44 8.88 8.01 -12.04
N ALA A 45 10.15 8.27 -11.77
CA ALA A 45 10.70 9.62 -11.64
C ALA A 45 10.62 10.42 -12.94
N GLU A 46 10.58 9.76 -14.09
CA GLU A 46 10.48 10.36 -15.43
C GLU A 46 9.02 10.56 -15.88
N GLY A 47 8.04 10.14 -15.06
CA GLY A 47 6.61 10.26 -15.36
C GLY A 47 6.03 9.15 -16.23
N VAL A 48 6.77 8.06 -16.39
CA VAL A 48 6.28 6.87 -17.11
C VAL A 48 5.40 6.03 -16.19
N GLU A 49 4.21 5.67 -16.65
CA GLU A 49 3.30 4.79 -15.92
C GLU A 49 3.87 3.37 -15.84
N LEU A 50 4.04 2.87 -14.63
CA LEU A 50 4.56 1.51 -14.37
C LEU A 50 3.47 0.52 -14.01
N ALA A 51 2.41 0.99 -13.37
CA ALA A 51 1.35 0.15 -12.86
C ALA A 51 0.11 0.97 -12.52
N HIS A 52 -1.00 0.28 -12.34
CA HIS A 52 -2.20 0.88 -11.75
C HIS A 52 -2.97 -0.15 -10.93
N TYR A 53 -3.79 0.32 -10.00
CA TYR A 53 -4.71 -0.53 -9.27
C TYR A 53 -6.08 0.12 -9.14
N GLU A 54 -7.11 -0.72 -9.14
CA GLU A 54 -8.51 -0.33 -9.08
C GLU A 54 -9.21 -1.05 -7.93
N THR A 55 -10.17 -0.38 -7.30
CA THR A 55 -11.05 -1.00 -6.33
C THR A 55 -12.04 -1.90 -7.06
N THR A 56 -12.05 -3.21 -6.73
CA THR A 56 -12.93 -4.18 -7.39
C THR A 56 -14.25 -4.39 -6.66
N ARG A 57 -14.39 -3.90 -5.41
CA ARG A 57 -15.61 -3.98 -4.61
C ARG A 57 -15.90 -2.67 -3.89
N THR A 58 -17.18 -2.34 -3.85
CA THR A 58 -17.72 -1.15 -3.17
C THR A 58 -18.16 -1.43 -1.72
N ASP A 59 -18.18 -2.68 -1.27
CA ASP A 59 -18.55 -3.05 0.09
C ASP A 59 -17.42 -2.65 1.07
N GLU A 60 -17.77 -1.83 2.06
CA GLU A 60 -16.81 -1.32 3.07
C GLU A 60 -16.10 -2.43 3.84
N LYS A 61 -16.73 -3.62 3.94
CA LYS A 61 -16.17 -4.77 4.68
C LYS A 61 -15.15 -5.57 3.89
N ASP A 62 -15.22 -5.57 2.57
CA ASP A 62 -14.42 -6.42 1.69
C ASP A 62 -13.66 -5.60 0.65
N ARG A 63 -12.73 -4.75 1.08
CA ARG A 63 -11.89 -3.99 0.16
C ARG A 63 -10.97 -4.92 -0.61
N ALA A 64 -11.22 -5.01 -1.89
CA ALA A 64 -10.40 -5.75 -2.84
C ALA A 64 -9.88 -4.80 -3.92
N TYR A 65 -8.65 -5.05 -4.36
CA TYR A 65 -8.01 -4.30 -5.43
C TYR A 65 -7.54 -5.24 -6.52
N SER A 66 -7.63 -4.79 -7.75
CA SER A 66 -7.00 -5.43 -8.91
C SER A 66 -5.79 -4.59 -9.31
N VAL A 67 -4.62 -5.23 -9.35
CA VAL A 67 -3.33 -4.59 -9.65
C VAL A 67 -2.82 -5.07 -10.98
N SER A 68 -2.51 -4.14 -11.88
CA SER A 68 -1.88 -4.41 -13.17
C SER A 68 -0.53 -3.73 -13.23
N ILE A 69 0.52 -4.51 -13.52
CA ILE A 69 1.90 -4.03 -13.62
C ILE A 69 2.37 -4.21 -15.04
N ASP A 70 2.91 -3.15 -15.62
CA ASP A 70 3.47 -3.18 -16.97
C ASP A 70 4.77 -4.00 -16.99
N GLY A 71 4.76 -5.12 -17.71
CA GLY A 71 5.89 -6.06 -17.75
C GLY A 71 6.13 -6.87 -16.48
N GLY A 72 5.23 -6.81 -15.49
CA GLY A 72 5.33 -7.51 -14.21
C GLY A 72 4.17 -8.48 -13.94
N VAL A 73 4.07 -8.91 -12.71
CA VAL A 73 3.02 -9.82 -12.24
C VAL A 73 1.78 -9.02 -11.88
N SER A 74 0.65 -9.30 -12.55
CA SER A 74 -0.65 -8.77 -12.14
C SER A 74 -1.25 -9.64 -11.05
N PHE A 75 -1.90 -9.01 -10.07
CA PHE A 75 -2.46 -9.72 -8.93
C PHE A 75 -3.70 -9.00 -8.37
N THR A 76 -4.43 -9.72 -7.54
CA THR A 76 -5.55 -9.17 -6.76
C THR A 76 -5.23 -9.18 -5.29
N THR A 77 -5.77 -8.23 -4.54
CA THR A 77 -5.65 -8.19 -3.09
C THR A 77 -7.02 -8.27 -2.45
N LYS A 78 -7.13 -8.99 -1.33
CA LYS A 78 -8.36 -9.08 -0.55
C LYS A 78 -8.04 -8.93 0.93
N ARG A 79 -8.69 -7.97 1.59
CA ARG A 79 -8.60 -7.78 3.02
C ARG A 79 -9.48 -8.78 3.76
N SER A 80 -8.97 -9.32 4.85
CA SER A 80 -9.73 -10.08 5.85
C SER A 80 -9.24 -9.73 7.25
N PHE A 81 -10.05 -10.05 8.26
CA PHE A 81 -9.67 -9.88 9.66
C PHE A 81 -9.52 -11.24 10.32
N ARG A 82 -8.49 -11.37 11.15
CA ARG A 82 -8.30 -12.52 12.01
C ARG A 82 -8.41 -12.06 13.47
N VAL A 83 -9.36 -12.64 14.20
CA VAL A 83 -9.53 -12.42 15.63
C VAL A 83 -8.91 -13.58 16.37
N SER A 84 -7.94 -13.32 17.24
CA SER A 84 -7.30 -14.32 18.07
C SER A 84 -7.00 -13.70 19.44
N SER A 85 -7.47 -14.37 20.50
CA SER A 85 -7.15 -13.98 21.90
C SER A 85 -7.37 -12.49 22.23
N GLY A 86 -8.46 -11.89 21.71
CA GLY A 86 -8.80 -10.50 21.95
C GLY A 86 -8.03 -9.49 21.08
N THR A 87 -7.19 -9.94 20.16
CA THR A 87 -6.54 -9.11 19.16
C THR A 87 -7.19 -9.27 17.79
N CYS A 88 -7.38 -8.16 17.09
CA CYS A 88 -7.87 -8.15 15.73
C CYS A 88 -6.72 -7.76 14.78
N GLU A 89 -6.34 -8.68 13.92
CA GLU A 89 -5.30 -8.44 12.91
C GLU A 89 -5.95 -8.26 11.54
N ALA A 90 -5.54 -7.22 10.82
CA ALA A 90 -5.89 -7.06 9.41
C ALA A 90 -4.89 -7.83 8.54
N ILE A 91 -5.41 -8.65 7.65
CA ILE A 91 -4.63 -9.46 6.73
C ILE A 91 -5.07 -9.12 5.31
N ILE A 92 -4.10 -8.81 4.44
CA ILE A 92 -4.35 -8.66 3.01
C ILE A 92 -3.72 -9.84 2.30
N LYS A 93 -4.55 -10.70 1.72
CA LYS A 93 -4.10 -11.81 0.89
C LYS A 93 -3.90 -11.31 -0.54
N VAL A 94 -2.75 -11.63 -1.10
CA VAL A 94 -2.38 -11.30 -2.48
C VAL A 94 -2.55 -12.54 -3.34
N GLY A 95 -3.56 -12.52 -4.20
CA GLY A 95 -3.84 -13.63 -5.12
C GLY A 95 -2.71 -13.83 -6.13
N GLN A 96 -2.53 -15.06 -6.60
CA GLN A 96 -1.56 -15.51 -7.60
C GLN A 96 -0.08 -15.48 -7.16
N THR A 97 0.25 -14.98 -5.99
CA THR A 97 1.64 -14.83 -5.54
C THR A 97 1.98 -15.59 -4.27
N GLY A 98 0.98 -15.91 -3.44
CA GLY A 98 1.19 -16.44 -2.09
C GLY A 98 1.66 -15.40 -1.07
N TRP A 99 1.79 -14.13 -1.46
CA TRP A 99 2.16 -13.05 -0.55
C TRP A 99 1.02 -12.67 0.39
N THR A 100 1.38 -12.21 1.57
CA THR A 100 0.42 -11.75 2.59
C THR A 100 0.92 -10.49 3.24
N VAL A 101 0.05 -9.49 3.38
CA VAL A 101 0.33 -8.29 4.18
C VAL A 101 -0.26 -8.50 5.56
N LEU A 102 0.57 -8.37 6.59
CA LEU A 102 0.19 -8.57 7.98
C LEU A 102 0.36 -7.26 8.75
N THR A 103 -0.68 -6.90 9.52
CA THR A 103 -0.61 -5.85 10.52
C THR A 103 -0.73 -6.49 11.90
N GLN A 104 0.05 -6.03 12.87
CA GLN A 104 -0.01 -6.56 14.24
C GLN A 104 -1.35 -6.30 14.93
N ARG A 105 -2.04 -5.25 14.50
CA ARG A 105 -3.40 -4.87 14.93
C ARG A 105 -4.10 -4.23 13.75
N ALA A 106 -5.43 -4.23 13.74
CA ALA A 106 -6.22 -3.63 12.66
C ALA A 106 -5.85 -2.16 12.34
N TRP A 107 -5.32 -1.44 13.34
CA TRP A 107 -4.91 -0.03 13.22
C TRP A 107 -3.43 0.17 13.60
N SER A 108 -2.60 -0.82 13.33
CA SER A 108 -1.18 -0.75 13.62
C SER A 108 -0.49 0.29 12.74
N SER A 109 0.44 1.02 13.35
CA SER A 109 1.38 1.88 12.63
C SER A 109 2.49 1.10 11.92
N ARG A 110 2.46 -0.22 11.97
CA ARG A 110 3.44 -1.11 11.36
C ARG A 110 2.76 -2.23 10.61
N PHE A 111 3.31 -2.57 9.46
CA PHE A 111 2.91 -3.76 8.71
C PHE A 111 4.13 -4.39 8.03
N GLU A 112 3.97 -5.62 7.65
CA GLU A 112 4.98 -6.39 6.90
C GLU A 112 4.31 -7.11 5.73
N VAL A 113 5.05 -7.31 4.66
CA VAL A 113 4.68 -8.22 3.57
C VAL A 113 5.52 -9.48 3.72
N HIS A 114 4.86 -10.62 3.73
CA HIS A 114 5.48 -11.93 3.86
C HIS A 114 5.27 -12.77 2.60
N SER A 115 6.26 -13.56 2.24
CA SER A 115 6.11 -14.63 1.26
C SER A 115 5.34 -15.81 1.86
N GLU A 116 4.99 -16.77 1.01
CA GLU A 116 4.25 -17.98 1.42
C GLU A 116 5.01 -18.80 2.48
N ASP A 117 6.34 -18.83 2.42
CA ASP A 117 7.21 -19.50 3.39
C ASP A 117 7.53 -18.66 4.64
N GLY A 118 6.94 -17.47 4.76
CA GLY A 118 7.07 -16.59 5.92
C GLY A 118 8.27 -15.64 5.88
N LYS A 119 9.01 -15.57 4.78
CA LYS A 119 10.09 -14.61 4.61
C LYS A 119 9.53 -13.18 4.51
N VAL A 120 10.13 -12.24 5.24
CA VAL A 120 9.75 -10.83 5.18
C VAL A 120 10.26 -10.20 3.88
N LEU A 121 9.35 -9.62 3.10
CA LEU A 121 9.64 -8.97 1.83
C LEU A 121 9.63 -7.44 1.95
N VAL A 122 8.81 -6.90 2.85
CA VAL A 122 8.73 -5.47 3.17
C VAL A 122 8.48 -5.30 4.66
N ARG A 123 9.13 -4.30 5.25
CA ARG A 123 8.78 -3.74 6.56
C ARG A 123 8.36 -2.30 6.41
N ALA A 124 7.28 -1.93 7.06
CA ALA A 124 6.77 -0.58 7.05
C ALA A 124 6.45 -0.08 8.45
N LYS A 125 6.77 1.17 8.72
CA LYS A 125 6.52 1.85 9.98
C LYS A 125 6.03 3.26 9.72
N GLN A 126 4.94 3.63 10.39
CA GLN A 126 4.46 5.01 10.39
C GLN A 126 5.46 5.91 11.14
N VAL A 127 5.77 7.04 10.53
CA VAL A 127 6.60 8.08 11.12
C VAL A 127 5.69 9.17 11.67
N PRO A 128 5.91 9.64 12.92
CA PRO A 128 5.19 10.80 13.42
C PRO A 128 5.41 12.00 12.50
N ALA A 129 4.33 12.56 11.98
CA ALA A 129 4.35 13.73 11.12
C ALA A 129 3.26 14.71 11.55
N LEU A 130 3.54 16.01 11.41
CA LEU A 130 2.58 17.07 11.75
C LEU A 130 1.33 17.05 10.87
N ARG A 131 1.44 16.50 9.66
CA ARG A 131 0.34 16.40 8.70
C ARG A 131 0.49 15.13 7.86
N GLY A 132 -0.56 14.32 7.86
CA GLY A 132 -0.69 13.15 7.01
C GLY A 132 0.04 11.90 7.52
N ASP A 133 -0.23 10.81 6.83
CA ASP A 133 0.34 9.50 7.12
C ASP A 133 1.64 9.33 6.34
N VAL A 134 2.75 9.42 7.05
CA VAL A 134 4.08 9.16 6.48
C VAL A 134 4.54 7.79 6.95
N TYR A 135 5.01 6.97 6.02
CA TYR A 135 5.54 5.64 6.28
C TYR A 135 6.96 5.51 5.75
N ASP A 136 7.85 5.01 6.60
CA ASP A 136 9.13 4.50 6.16
C ASP A 136 8.97 3.02 5.81
N ILE A 137 9.41 2.64 4.63
CA ILE A 137 9.38 1.27 4.14
C ILE A 137 10.77 0.78 3.80
N GLU A 138 11.04 -0.47 4.13
CA GLU A 138 12.24 -1.19 3.72
C GLU A 138 11.83 -2.34 2.81
N VAL A 139 12.16 -2.22 1.53
CA VAL A 139 11.93 -3.29 0.54
C VAL A 139 13.12 -4.23 0.56
N LEU A 140 12.89 -5.47 0.99
CA LEU A 140 13.89 -6.53 1.07
C LEU A 140 13.92 -7.39 -0.17
N ASP A 141 12.80 -7.54 -0.87
CA ASP A 141 12.70 -8.21 -2.17
C ASP A 141 12.77 -7.18 -3.30
N GLU A 142 13.98 -6.83 -3.69
CA GLU A 142 14.21 -5.82 -4.73
C GLU A 142 13.89 -6.33 -6.14
N ASP A 143 13.84 -7.64 -6.35
CA ASP A 143 13.43 -8.23 -7.63
C ASP A 143 11.96 -7.94 -7.96
N HIS A 144 11.13 -7.73 -6.93
CA HIS A 144 9.73 -7.36 -7.03
C HIS A 144 9.46 -5.97 -6.41
N ALA A 145 10.37 -5.01 -6.61
CA ALA A 145 10.29 -3.71 -5.95
C ALA A 145 8.99 -2.96 -6.25
N ILE A 146 8.51 -2.98 -7.48
CA ILE A 146 7.27 -2.29 -7.88
C ILE A 146 6.06 -2.92 -7.18
N GLU A 147 5.97 -4.24 -7.17
CA GLU A 147 4.93 -5.00 -6.48
C GLU A 147 4.93 -4.69 -4.98
N MET A 148 6.11 -4.66 -4.37
CA MET A 148 6.27 -4.38 -2.95
C MET A 148 5.85 -2.95 -2.58
N VAL A 149 6.20 -1.96 -3.40
CA VAL A 149 5.76 -0.58 -3.25
C VAL A 149 4.24 -0.46 -3.38
N LEU A 150 3.64 -1.12 -4.38
CA LEU A 150 2.18 -1.14 -4.57
C LEU A 150 1.47 -1.77 -3.37
N LEU A 151 1.96 -2.88 -2.84
CA LEU A 151 1.40 -3.51 -1.65
C LEU A 151 1.50 -2.60 -0.42
N ALA A 152 2.60 -1.88 -0.26
CA ALA A 152 2.76 -0.90 0.81
C ALA A 152 1.77 0.26 0.69
N LEU A 153 1.54 0.77 -0.52
CA LEU A 153 0.56 1.82 -0.80
C LEU A 153 -0.88 1.36 -0.52
N ILE A 154 -1.23 0.14 -0.93
CA ILE A 154 -2.53 -0.46 -0.68
C ILE A 154 -2.74 -0.67 0.83
N ALA A 155 -1.74 -1.23 1.53
CA ALA A 155 -1.80 -1.44 2.98
C ALA A 155 -1.99 -0.12 3.75
N ARG A 156 -1.25 0.92 3.36
CA ARG A 156 -1.40 2.27 3.93
C ARG A 156 -2.83 2.79 3.75
N SER A 157 -3.41 2.66 2.58
CA SER A 157 -4.79 3.08 2.30
C SER A 157 -5.80 2.31 3.15
N VAL A 158 -5.65 0.99 3.24
CA VAL A 158 -6.53 0.13 4.05
C VAL A 158 -6.44 0.47 5.53
N ILE A 159 -5.24 0.66 6.07
CA ILE A 159 -5.04 1.03 7.49
C ILE A 159 -5.69 2.39 7.80
N ARG A 160 -5.47 3.38 6.93
CA ARG A 160 -6.06 4.72 7.09
C ARG A 160 -7.59 4.68 7.10
N ASP A 161 -8.17 3.93 6.18
CA ASP A 161 -9.62 3.86 6.02
C ASP A 161 -10.29 3.03 7.13
N ASP A 162 -9.56 2.12 7.77
CA ASP A 162 -10.02 1.30 8.89
C ASP A 162 -9.79 1.97 10.26
N ALA A 163 -8.99 3.04 10.32
CA ALA A 163 -8.74 3.75 11.57
C ALA A 163 -10.05 4.34 12.14
N PRO A 164 -10.31 4.19 13.46
CA PRO A 164 -11.47 4.80 14.06
C PRO A 164 -11.40 6.31 13.90
N ILE A 165 -12.53 6.91 13.51
CA ILE A 165 -12.65 8.36 13.46
C ILE A 165 -12.44 8.87 14.88
N PRO A 166 -11.48 9.77 15.14
CA PRO A 166 -11.33 10.36 16.46
C PRO A 166 -12.61 11.12 16.82
N VAL A 167 -13.21 10.67 17.89
CA VAL A 167 -14.43 11.30 18.44
C VAL A 167 -14.04 12.55 19.20
#